data_5d94ce87a267bc02d4c17f6f8fa0b74c
#
_entry.id   5d94ce87a267bc02d4c17f6f8fa0b74c
#
_cell.length_a   1.000
_cell.length_b   1.000
_cell.length_c   1.000
_cell.angle_alpha   90.00
_cell.angle_beta   90.00
_cell.angle_gamma   90.00
#
_symmetry.space_group_name_H-M   'P 1'
#
loop_
_entity.id
_entity.type
_entity.pdbx_description
1 polymer ?
#
loop_
_entity_poly.entity_id
_entity_poly.type
_entity_poly.pdbx_seq_one_letter_code
_entity_poly.pdbx_strand_id
1 'polypeptide(L)'
;MSEDEESIGQQVNESIIVHDLGKGLLAGLVATAAAAILVFLKDALGLAPEFNVLEFFAKMTGSTGPGAGWMLLLISGVVLGVCFAVLDARVEIHPSTNEPIRGILFGVLIWLAMMLMLMPAYGGGLFGMDIGIGAPVTLLVITVVHGFLSGLVYGRLNPENLSDA
;
A
#
# COMPACT_ATOMS: atom_id res chain seq x y z
N MET A 1 -19.25 3.18 -36.91
CA MET A 1 -18.22 2.52 -36.10
C MET A 1 -18.54 1.07 -36.24
N SER A 2 -17.65 0.27 -36.83
CA SER A 2 -17.90 -1.15 -37.10
C SER A 2 -17.73 -1.96 -35.82
N GLU A 3 -18.43 -3.09 -35.70
CA GLU A 3 -18.30 -4.00 -34.55
C GLU A 3 -16.83 -4.42 -34.31
N ASP A 4 -16.03 -4.46 -35.38
CA ASP A 4 -14.60 -4.77 -35.34
C ASP A 4 -13.78 -3.66 -34.64
N GLU A 5 -14.11 -2.38 -34.84
CA GLU A 5 -13.40 -1.27 -34.17
C GLU A 5 -13.70 -1.22 -32.66
N GLU A 6 -14.93 -1.57 -32.29
CA GLU A 6 -15.34 -1.65 -30.89
C GLU A 6 -14.67 -2.85 -30.17
N SER A 7 -14.58 -3.99 -30.83
CA SER A 7 -13.93 -5.19 -30.30
C SER A 7 -12.42 -4.99 -30.12
N ILE A 8 -11.74 -4.34 -31.07
CA ILE A 8 -10.32 -3.99 -30.99
C ILE A 8 -10.08 -3.00 -29.84
N GLY A 9 -10.93 -1.98 -29.71
CA GLY A 9 -10.84 -1.01 -28.62
C GLY A 9 -11.00 -1.65 -27.23
N GLN A 10 -11.90 -2.60 -27.07
CA GLN A 10 -12.08 -3.35 -25.84
C GLN A 10 -10.87 -4.24 -25.51
N GLN A 11 -10.33 -4.97 -26.47
CA GLN A 11 -9.15 -5.81 -26.28
C GLN A 11 -7.90 -5.00 -25.90
N VAL A 12 -7.69 -3.83 -26.50
CA VAL A 12 -6.58 -2.93 -26.16
C VAL A 12 -6.73 -2.41 -24.75
N ASN A 13 -7.95 -2.00 -24.36
CA ASN A 13 -8.20 -1.49 -23.00
C ASN A 13 -8.01 -2.58 -21.93
N GLU A 14 -8.47 -3.81 -22.18
CA GLU A 14 -8.26 -4.95 -21.27
C GLU A 14 -6.77 -5.29 -21.12
N SER A 15 -5.99 -5.28 -22.20
CA SER A 15 -4.56 -5.58 -22.13
C SER A 15 -3.77 -4.54 -21.33
N ILE A 16 -4.12 -3.26 -21.44
CA ILE A 16 -3.51 -2.18 -20.66
C ILE A 16 -3.82 -2.36 -19.16
N ILE A 17 -5.08 -2.63 -18.82
CA ILE A 17 -5.49 -2.83 -17.42
C ILE A 17 -4.76 -4.02 -16.80
N VAL A 18 -4.68 -5.16 -17.49
CA VAL A 18 -3.99 -6.36 -16.99
C VAL A 18 -2.50 -6.10 -16.77
N HIS A 19 -1.86 -5.35 -17.67
CA HIS A 19 -0.45 -5.01 -17.55
C HIS A 19 -0.17 -4.10 -16.34
N ASP A 20 -1.01 -3.10 -16.10
CA ASP A 20 -0.87 -2.19 -14.96
C ASP A 20 -1.19 -2.87 -13.63
N LEU A 21 -2.15 -3.79 -13.60
CA LEU A 21 -2.41 -4.64 -12.44
C LEU A 21 -1.20 -5.53 -12.10
N GLY A 22 -0.53 -6.08 -13.12
CA GLY A 22 0.69 -6.88 -12.93
C GLY A 22 1.83 -6.06 -12.31
N LYS A 23 2.05 -4.83 -12.78
CA LYS A 23 3.03 -3.91 -12.17
C LYS A 23 2.67 -3.57 -10.73
N GLY A 24 1.40 -3.26 -10.47
CA GLY A 24 0.89 -2.97 -9.12
C GLY A 24 1.08 -4.14 -8.16
N LEU A 25 0.84 -5.37 -8.62
CA LEU A 25 1.06 -6.57 -7.83
C LEU A 25 2.54 -6.76 -7.47
N LEU A 26 3.46 -6.60 -8.42
CA LEU A 26 4.90 -6.69 -8.16
C LEU A 26 5.37 -5.56 -7.23
N ALA A 27 4.93 -4.33 -7.46
CA ALA A 27 5.25 -3.20 -6.62
C ALA A 27 4.73 -3.42 -5.18
N GLY A 28 3.49 -3.91 -5.04
CA GLY A 28 2.91 -4.26 -3.75
C GLY A 28 3.66 -5.37 -3.04
N LEU A 29 4.09 -6.42 -3.73
CA LEU A 29 4.88 -7.51 -3.14
C LEU A 29 6.22 -7.00 -2.57
N VAL A 30 6.97 -6.21 -3.34
CA VAL A 30 8.24 -5.64 -2.90
C VAL A 30 8.04 -4.70 -1.71
N ALA A 31 7.06 -3.80 -1.79
CA ALA A 31 6.74 -2.87 -0.72
C ALA A 31 6.28 -3.60 0.56
N THR A 32 5.49 -4.67 0.41
CA THR A 32 5.04 -5.50 1.54
C THR A 32 6.19 -6.25 2.19
N ALA A 33 7.14 -6.77 1.41
CA ALA A 33 8.33 -7.41 1.97
C ALA A 33 9.14 -6.42 2.82
N ALA A 34 9.32 -5.19 2.35
CA ALA A 34 9.99 -4.14 3.13
C ALA A 34 9.19 -3.76 4.39
N ALA A 35 7.88 -3.63 4.29
CA ALA A 35 7.02 -3.37 5.45
C ALA A 35 7.12 -4.51 6.50
N ALA A 36 7.15 -5.76 6.06
CA ALA A 36 7.34 -6.92 6.94
C ALA A 36 8.69 -6.87 7.67
N ILE A 37 9.77 -6.49 6.97
CA ILE A 37 11.09 -6.28 7.59
C ILE A 37 11.03 -5.15 8.63
N LEU A 38 10.36 -4.04 8.33
CA LEU A 38 10.20 -2.94 9.28
C LEU A 38 9.43 -3.37 10.54
N VAL A 39 8.35 -4.12 10.39
CA VAL A 39 7.59 -4.68 11.54
C VAL A 39 8.48 -5.57 12.38
N PHE A 40 9.21 -6.49 11.75
CA PHE A 40 10.14 -7.38 12.45
C PHE A 40 11.24 -6.60 13.17
N LEU A 41 11.85 -5.61 12.50
CA LEU A 41 12.94 -4.81 13.06
C LEU A 41 12.44 -3.95 14.22
N LYS A 42 11.26 -3.36 14.09
CA LYS A 42 10.61 -2.59 15.17
C LYS A 42 10.44 -3.45 16.43
N ASP A 43 9.94 -4.68 16.29
CA ASP A 43 9.72 -5.59 17.42
C ASP A 43 11.05 -6.08 18.00
N ALA A 44 12.04 -6.42 17.15
CA ALA A 44 13.37 -6.87 17.58
C ALA A 44 14.15 -5.77 18.35
N LEU A 45 13.95 -4.51 17.98
CA LEU A 45 14.56 -3.35 18.66
C LEU A 45 13.75 -2.83 19.85
N GLY A 46 12.59 -3.40 20.14
CA GLY A 46 11.70 -2.96 21.21
C GLY A 46 11.14 -1.54 21.00
N LEU A 47 10.98 -1.11 19.75
CA LEU A 47 10.44 0.21 19.43
C LEU A 47 8.91 0.21 19.56
N ALA A 48 8.35 1.24 20.20
CA ALA A 48 6.92 1.40 20.46
C ALA A 48 6.30 0.08 21.01
N PRO A 49 6.75 -0.40 22.18
CA PRO A 49 6.34 -1.70 22.73
C PRO A 49 4.85 -1.76 23.07
N GLU A 50 4.22 -0.59 23.25
CA GLU A 50 2.78 -0.46 23.51
C GLU A 50 1.91 -0.81 22.30
N PHE A 51 2.48 -0.88 21.09
CA PHE A 51 1.76 -1.16 19.86
C PHE A 51 2.34 -2.34 19.09
N ASN A 52 1.63 -3.46 19.09
CA ASN A 52 1.97 -4.62 18.27
C ASN A 52 1.17 -4.61 16.96
N VAL A 53 1.87 -4.41 15.84
CA VAL A 53 1.27 -4.34 14.50
C VAL A 53 0.57 -5.64 14.14
N LEU A 54 1.18 -6.79 14.42
CA LEU A 54 0.62 -8.09 14.05
C LEU A 54 -0.60 -8.44 14.88
N GLU A 55 -0.61 -8.08 16.17
CA GLU A 55 -1.78 -8.24 17.01
C GLU A 55 -2.94 -7.35 16.55
N PHE A 56 -2.64 -6.12 16.17
CA PHE A 56 -3.64 -5.21 15.60
C PHE A 56 -4.28 -5.80 14.35
N PHE A 57 -3.47 -6.29 13.40
CA PHE A 57 -3.99 -6.96 12.20
C PHE A 57 -4.72 -8.26 12.51
N ALA A 58 -4.26 -9.05 13.48
CA ALA A 58 -4.95 -10.27 13.91
C ALA A 58 -6.35 -9.97 14.46
N LYS A 59 -6.49 -8.93 15.28
CA LYS A 59 -7.80 -8.48 15.79
C LYS A 59 -8.78 -8.15 14.69
N MET A 60 -8.31 -7.59 13.56
CA MET A 60 -9.17 -7.30 12.41
C MET A 60 -9.78 -8.55 11.78
N THR A 61 -9.14 -9.72 11.91
CA THR A 61 -9.67 -11.01 11.46
C THR A 61 -10.48 -11.77 12.52
N GLY A 62 -10.64 -11.17 13.70
CA GLY A 62 -11.24 -11.85 14.85
C GLY A 62 -10.35 -12.93 15.47
N SER A 63 -9.06 -12.97 15.13
CA SER A 63 -8.08 -13.92 15.63
C SER A 63 -7.14 -13.30 16.65
N THR A 64 -6.58 -14.12 17.52
CA THR A 64 -5.53 -13.72 18.48
C THR A 64 -4.13 -14.24 18.10
N GLY A 65 -4.05 -15.05 17.05
CA GLY A 65 -2.79 -15.67 16.63
C GLY A 65 -1.94 -14.74 15.72
N PRO A 66 -0.61 -14.66 15.92
CA PRO A 66 0.26 -13.82 15.13
C PRO A 66 0.27 -14.21 13.63
N GLY A 67 -0.02 -15.47 13.31
CA GLY A 67 -0.12 -15.92 11.92
C GLY A 67 -1.22 -15.22 11.13
N ALA A 68 -2.38 -14.95 11.75
CA ALA A 68 -3.46 -14.20 11.13
C ALA A 68 -3.05 -12.74 10.86
N GLY A 69 -2.29 -12.13 11.78
CA GLY A 69 -1.74 -10.79 11.60
C GLY A 69 -0.77 -10.73 10.41
N TRP A 70 0.12 -11.71 10.28
CA TRP A 70 1.02 -11.81 9.13
C TRP A 70 0.27 -12.00 7.82
N MET A 71 -0.72 -12.90 7.78
CA MET A 71 -1.53 -13.12 6.57
C MET A 71 -2.23 -11.84 6.14
N LEU A 72 -2.88 -11.13 7.07
CA LEU A 72 -3.59 -9.91 6.72
C LEU A 72 -2.64 -8.79 6.31
N LEU A 73 -1.48 -8.65 6.96
CA LEU A 73 -0.44 -7.71 6.57
C LEU A 73 0.02 -7.94 5.12
N LEU A 74 0.32 -9.20 4.77
CA LEU A 74 0.79 -9.55 3.43
C LEU A 74 -0.29 -9.32 2.37
N ILE A 75 -1.52 -9.79 2.62
CA ILE A 75 -2.64 -9.62 1.69
C ILE A 75 -2.96 -8.14 1.50
N SER A 76 -3.11 -7.39 2.60
CA SER A 76 -3.44 -5.95 2.51
C SER A 76 -2.36 -5.15 1.81
N GLY A 77 -1.08 -5.47 2.04
CA GLY A 77 0.01 -4.78 1.37
C GLY A 77 0.04 -5.00 -0.14
N VAL A 78 -0.22 -6.23 -0.60
CA VAL A 78 -0.33 -6.53 -2.04
C VAL A 78 -1.54 -5.81 -2.64
N VAL A 79 -2.68 -5.84 -1.95
CA VAL A 79 -3.91 -5.13 -2.39
C VAL A 79 -3.65 -3.62 -2.48
N LEU A 80 -2.95 -3.03 -1.51
CA LEU A 80 -2.58 -1.61 -1.55
C LEU A 80 -1.68 -1.27 -2.73
N GLY A 81 -0.74 -2.15 -3.11
CA GLY A 81 0.09 -1.95 -4.30
C GLY A 81 -0.73 -1.95 -5.60
N VAL A 82 -1.72 -2.83 -5.71
CA VAL A 82 -2.67 -2.84 -6.84
C VAL A 82 -3.55 -1.59 -6.82
N CYS A 83 -4.06 -1.20 -5.65
CA CYS A 83 -4.84 0.04 -5.49
C CYS A 83 -4.03 1.27 -5.90
N PHE A 84 -2.74 1.33 -5.52
CA PHE A 84 -1.85 2.41 -5.96
C PHE A 84 -1.75 2.47 -7.48
N ALA A 85 -1.49 1.34 -8.15
CA ALA A 85 -1.38 1.29 -9.60
C ALA A 85 -2.66 1.76 -10.32
N VAL A 86 -3.83 1.33 -9.83
CA VAL A 86 -5.13 1.74 -10.38
C VAL A 86 -5.38 3.23 -10.17
N LEU A 87 -5.02 3.76 -9.01
CA LEU A 87 -5.17 5.19 -8.70
C LEU A 87 -4.21 6.04 -9.53
N ASP A 88 -2.95 5.62 -9.64
CA ASP A 88 -1.94 6.33 -10.41
C ASP A 88 -2.31 6.40 -11.92
N ALA A 89 -2.87 5.31 -12.45
CA ALA A 89 -3.35 5.26 -13.83
C ALA A 89 -4.58 6.14 -14.09
N ARG A 90 -5.39 6.45 -13.06
CA ARG A 90 -6.66 7.19 -13.22
C ARG A 90 -6.59 8.66 -12.77
N VAL A 91 -5.68 8.97 -11.86
CA VAL A 91 -5.54 10.31 -11.31
C VAL A 91 -4.31 10.96 -11.91
N GLU A 92 -4.50 11.85 -12.87
CA GLU A 92 -3.43 12.72 -13.38
C GLU A 92 -3.02 13.71 -12.28
N ILE A 93 -2.28 13.23 -11.29
CA ILE A 93 -1.59 14.10 -10.35
C ILE A 93 -0.46 14.73 -11.12
N HIS A 94 -0.52 16.02 -11.35
CA HIS A 94 0.42 16.89 -12.05
C HIS A 94 1.59 16.15 -12.75
N PRO A 95 1.77 16.27 -14.07
CA PRO A 95 2.75 15.49 -14.83
C PRO A 95 4.22 15.68 -14.38
N SER A 96 4.48 16.66 -13.51
CA SER A 96 5.81 16.92 -12.92
C SER A 96 6.07 16.18 -11.60
N THR A 97 5.12 15.39 -11.07
CA THR A 97 5.28 14.71 -9.79
C THR A 97 5.82 13.30 -10.03
N ASN A 98 7.02 13.01 -9.54
CA ASN A 98 7.66 11.71 -9.66
C ASN A 98 6.84 10.61 -8.94
N GLU A 99 6.79 9.41 -9.51
CA GLU A 99 6.05 8.26 -8.98
C GLU A 99 6.35 7.94 -7.49
N PRO A 100 7.60 8.03 -7.00
CA PRO A 100 7.87 7.83 -5.57
C PRO A 100 7.16 8.84 -4.66
N ILE A 101 7.00 10.10 -5.12
CA ILE A 101 6.29 11.13 -4.35
C ILE A 101 4.79 10.83 -4.34
N ARG A 102 4.22 10.39 -5.45
CA ARG A 102 2.82 9.92 -5.51
C ARG A 102 2.60 8.75 -4.57
N GLY A 103 3.55 7.82 -4.51
CA GLY A 103 3.54 6.70 -3.57
C GLY A 103 3.56 7.17 -2.11
N ILE A 104 4.38 8.15 -1.74
CA ILE A 104 4.39 8.74 -0.39
C ILE A 104 3.03 9.35 -0.06
N LEU A 105 2.46 10.14 -0.97
CA LEU A 105 1.14 10.75 -0.77
C LEU A 105 0.05 9.70 -0.57
N PHE A 106 0.09 8.63 -1.35
CA PHE A 106 -0.78 7.47 -1.18
C PHE A 106 -0.60 6.82 0.19
N GLY A 107 0.65 6.59 0.63
CA GLY A 107 0.96 6.03 1.95
C GLY A 107 0.41 6.89 3.10
N VAL A 108 0.53 8.22 3.00
CA VAL A 108 -0.07 9.15 3.97
C VAL A 108 -1.60 9.08 3.94
N LEU A 109 -2.20 8.98 2.76
CA LEU A 109 -3.66 8.84 2.63
C LEU A 109 -4.16 7.56 3.30
N ILE A 110 -3.49 6.44 3.06
CA ILE A 110 -3.80 5.16 3.71
C ILE A 110 -3.64 5.25 5.23
N TRP A 111 -2.55 5.88 5.70
CA TRP A 111 -2.35 6.13 7.11
C TRP A 111 -3.50 6.93 7.73
N LEU A 112 -3.94 8.01 7.09
CA LEU A 112 -5.07 8.81 7.56
C LEU A 112 -6.36 7.97 7.62
N ALA A 113 -6.64 7.16 6.59
CA ALA A 113 -7.79 6.28 6.59
C ALA A 113 -7.73 5.26 7.75
N MET A 114 -6.56 4.68 8.01
CA MET A 114 -6.35 3.77 9.15
C MET A 114 -6.56 4.50 10.49
N MET A 115 -6.02 5.71 10.64
CA MET A 115 -6.12 6.48 11.88
C MET A 115 -7.54 6.94 12.19
N LEU A 116 -8.31 7.30 11.15
CA LEU A 116 -9.66 7.82 11.30
C LEU A 116 -10.75 6.74 11.32
N MET A 117 -10.53 5.62 10.64
CA MET A 117 -11.54 4.56 10.49
C MET A 117 -11.18 3.30 11.28
N LEU A 118 -9.98 2.74 11.05
CA LEU A 118 -9.63 1.46 11.64
C LEU A 118 -9.28 1.57 13.13
N MET A 119 -8.51 2.58 13.52
CA MET A 119 -8.13 2.73 14.93
C MET A 119 -9.34 2.88 15.85
N PRO A 120 -10.32 3.77 15.59
CA PRO A 120 -11.52 3.84 16.41
C PRO A 120 -12.37 2.55 16.37
N ALA A 121 -12.48 1.91 15.20
CA ALA A 121 -13.27 0.69 15.03
C ALA A 121 -12.74 -0.49 15.87
N TYR A 122 -11.43 -0.53 16.11
CA TYR A 122 -10.77 -1.61 16.88
C TYR A 122 -10.32 -1.18 18.28
N GLY A 123 -10.90 -0.08 18.80
CA GLY A 123 -10.71 0.35 20.19
C GLY A 123 -9.42 1.08 20.49
N GLY A 124 -8.71 1.57 19.46
CA GLY A 124 -7.51 2.39 19.63
C GLY A 124 -7.78 3.89 19.81
N GLY A 125 -9.04 4.31 19.72
CA GLY A 125 -9.40 5.72 19.73
C GLY A 125 -9.01 6.47 18.45
N LEU A 126 -9.36 7.75 18.37
CA LEU A 126 -8.95 8.60 17.25
C LEU A 126 -7.42 8.71 17.22
N PHE A 127 -6.83 8.49 16.06
CA PHE A 127 -5.38 8.50 15.86
C PHE A 127 -4.59 7.52 16.75
N GLY A 128 -5.25 6.50 17.32
CA GLY A 128 -4.57 5.54 18.19
C GLY A 128 -4.22 6.07 19.58
N MET A 129 -4.84 7.19 20.00
CA MET A 129 -4.49 7.89 21.25
C MET A 129 -4.72 7.04 22.51
N ASP A 130 -5.65 6.07 22.46
CA ASP A 130 -5.93 5.17 23.58
C ASP A 130 -4.84 4.08 23.73
N ILE A 131 -4.02 3.86 22.68
CA ILE A 131 -2.90 2.91 22.71
C ILE A 131 -1.59 3.63 23.09
N GLY A 132 -1.38 4.83 22.52
CA GLY A 132 -0.19 5.64 22.71
C GLY A 132 0.39 6.14 21.38
N ILE A 133 1.35 7.05 21.48
CA ILE A 133 1.95 7.73 20.30
C ILE A 133 2.70 6.74 19.39
N GLY A 134 3.13 5.61 19.89
CA GLY A 134 3.80 4.56 19.10
C GLY A 134 2.92 3.99 18.00
N ALA A 135 1.61 3.91 18.20
CA ALA A 135 0.69 3.38 17.19
C ALA A 135 0.64 4.24 15.91
N PRO A 136 0.30 5.55 15.97
CA PRO A 136 0.24 6.38 14.77
C PRO A 136 1.62 6.55 14.11
N VAL A 137 2.70 6.68 14.89
CA VAL A 137 4.05 6.82 14.33
C VAL A 137 4.51 5.55 13.61
N THR A 138 4.32 4.39 14.22
CA THR A 138 4.66 3.10 13.59
C THR A 138 3.91 2.90 12.29
N LEU A 139 2.60 3.11 12.28
CA LEU A 139 1.79 2.94 11.07
C LEU A 139 2.13 3.98 10.01
N LEU A 140 2.45 5.22 10.39
CA LEU A 140 2.92 6.24 9.44
C LEU A 140 4.19 5.79 8.73
N VAL A 141 5.19 5.35 9.47
CA VAL A 141 6.46 4.89 8.89
C VAL A 141 6.22 3.71 7.94
N ILE A 142 5.45 2.71 8.37
CA ILE A 142 5.17 1.52 7.57
C ILE A 142 4.43 1.90 6.27
N THR A 143 3.37 2.71 6.35
CA THR A 143 2.57 3.05 5.17
C THR A 143 3.29 4.00 4.22
N VAL A 144 4.09 4.95 4.73
CA VAL A 144 4.90 5.85 3.89
C VAL A 144 6.00 5.09 3.17
N VAL A 145 6.71 4.19 3.85
CA VAL A 145 7.75 3.35 3.22
C VAL A 145 7.11 2.40 2.20
N HIS A 146 5.98 1.78 2.54
CA HIS A 146 5.23 0.95 1.62
C HIS A 146 4.80 1.74 0.37
N GLY A 147 4.20 2.91 0.54
CA GLY A 147 3.79 3.77 -0.57
C GLY A 147 4.97 4.24 -1.42
N PHE A 148 6.06 4.70 -0.79
CA PHE A 148 7.29 5.10 -1.48
C PHE A 148 7.84 3.98 -2.37
N LEU A 149 7.96 2.77 -1.83
CA LEU A 149 8.47 1.61 -2.58
C LEU A 149 7.49 1.16 -3.66
N SER A 150 6.18 1.20 -3.40
CA SER A 150 5.17 0.93 -4.43
C SER A 150 5.31 1.90 -5.60
N GLY A 151 5.43 3.20 -5.35
CA GLY A 151 5.64 4.21 -6.39
C GLY A 151 6.97 4.03 -7.11
N LEU A 152 8.06 3.77 -6.37
CA LEU A 152 9.38 3.57 -6.95
C LEU A 152 9.43 2.36 -7.90
N VAL A 153 8.88 1.22 -7.48
CA VAL A 153 8.88 -0.01 -8.27
C VAL A 153 7.93 0.13 -9.46
N TYR A 154 6.74 0.67 -9.23
CA TYR A 154 5.77 0.91 -10.30
C TYR A 154 6.33 1.83 -11.39
N GLY A 155 6.96 2.95 -11.00
CA GLY A 155 7.58 3.88 -11.94
C GLY A 155 8.72 3.26 -12.75
N ARG A 156 9.54 2.39 -12.13
CA ARG A 156 10.60 1.66 -12.85
C ARG A 156 10.09 0.61 -13.82
N LEU A 157 8.88 0.11 -13.64
CA LEU A 157 8.25 -0.84 -14.55
C LEU A 157 7.49 -0.14 -15.69
N ASN A 158 7.41 1.20 -15.69
CA ASN A 158 6.79 1.96 -16.76
C ASN A 158 7.77 2.15 -17.93
N PRO A 159 7.37 1.74 -19.17
CA PRO A 159 8.27 1.78 -20.33
C PRO A 159 8.69 3.20 -20.74
N GLU A 160 7.89 4.22 -20.43
CA GLU A 160 8.19 5.61 -20.74
C GLU A 160 9.47 6.11 -20.06
N ASN A 161 9.76 5.60 -18.86
CA ASN A 161 10.97 5.93 -18.10
C ASN A 161 12.21 5.14 -18.56
N LEU A 162 12.04 4.09 -19.36
CA LEU A 162 13.14 3.28 -19.89
C LEU A 162 13.71 3.81 -21.21
N SER A 163 13.02 4.74 -21.86
CA SER A 163 13.47 5.35 -23.13
C SER A 163 14.44 6.51 -22.95
N ASP A 164 14.56 7.06 -21.73
CA ASP A 164 15.37 8.23 -21.41
C ASP A 164 16.69 7.90 -20.67
N ALA A 165 17.00 6.59 -20.50
CA ALA A 165 18.22 6.11 -19.86
C ALA A 165 19.17 5.46 -20.86
#